data_a41607e5e32af67b632f08eecebe605b
#
_entry.id   a41607e5e32af67b632f08eecebe605b
#
_cell.length_a   1.000
_cell.length_b   1.000
_cell.length_c   1.000
_cell.angle_alpha   90.00
_cell.angle_beta   90.00
_cell.angle_gamma   90.00
#
_symmetry.space_group_name_H-M   'P 1'
#
loop_
_entity.id
_entity.type
_entity.pdbx_description
1 polymer ?
#
loop_
_entity_poly.entity_id
_entity_poly.type
_entity_poly.pdbx_seq_one_letter_code
_entity_poly.pdbx_strand_id
1 'polypeptide(L)'
;VSVAKMSYEGCPIGNISSEFVYMPKDGGLEHYVDGTLSMDGNEVCTLNGTYDSRGEGMLNAHMDMSRTPLDLMNGFIPDRIIGFKGYAQGNVTIKGTLSRPQVNGEVFFDSAYVVSEPYGVQMRLCDDPVTITDSHLQFENFQMFATNGSPLTLYGSFDFADMDAMRLNLRMRASNYLLIDSKETARSEAYGKAYVNFLGAVNGRLDALRM
;
A
#
# COMPACT_ATOMS: atom_id res chain seq x y z
N VAL A 1 11.82 -17.82 -10.23
CA VAL A 1 10.44 -18.11 -10.65
C VAL A 1 9.98 -17.02 -11.60
N SER A 2 9.28 -17.37 -12.68
CA SER A 2 8.72 -16.39 -13.61
C SER A 2 7.27 -16.75 -13.93
N VAL A 3 6.40 -15.76 -13.87
CA VAL A 3 4.98 -15.89 -14.19
C VAL A 3 4.62 -14.83 -15.23
N ALA A 4 4.27 -15.25 -16.42
CA ALA A 4 3.83 -14.35 -17.48
C ALA A 4 2.33 -14.04 -17.35
N LYS A 5 1.97 -12.79 -17.59
CA LYS A 5 0.58 -12.30 -17.58
C LYS A 5 -0.16 -12.69 -16.30
N MET A 6 0.50 -12.53 -15.16
CA MET A 6 -0.13 -12.77 -13.87
C MET A 6 -1.36 -11.88 -13.71
N SER A 7 -2.43 -12.46 -13.21
CA SER A 7 -3.61 -11.74 -12.77
C SER A 7 -4.07 -12.29 -11.43
N TYR A 8 -4.57 -11.43 -10.57
CA TYR A 8 -5.16 -11.81 -9.30
C TYR A 8 -6.57 -11.23 -9.21
N GLU A 9 -7.53 -12.08 -8.91
CA GLU A 9 -8.97 -11.75 -8.90
C GLU A 9 -9.44 -10.99 -10.15
N GLY A 10 -8.84 -11.37 -11.30
CA GLY A 10 -9.12 -10.77 -12.60
C GLY A 10 -8.52 -9.38 -12.83
N CYS A 11 -7.69 -8.85 -11.90
CA CYS A 11 -6.84 -7.69 -12.14
C CYS A 11 -5.54 -8.13 -12.82
N PRO A 12 -5.18 -7.60 -14.00
CA PRO A 12 -3.91 -7.89 -14.62
C PRO A 12 -2.80 -7.22 -13.81
N ILE A 13 -1.81 -8.00 -13.39
CA ILE A 13 -0.64 -7.51 -12.66
C ILE A 13 0.56 -7.35 -13.62
N GLY A 14 0.70 -8.21 -14.63
CA GLY A 14 1.79 -8.16 -15.59
C GLY A 14 2.69 -9.39 -15.55
N ASN A 15 3.90 -9.26 -16.09
CA ASN A 15 4.89 -10.31 -16.05
C ASN A 15 5.75 -10.15 -14.79
N ILE A 16 5.63 -11.09 -13.88
CA ILE A 16 6.40 -11.08 -12.63
C ILE A 16 7.50 -12.13 -12.73
N SER A 17 8.71 -11.74 -12.38
CA SER A 17 9.80 -12.67 -12.13
C SER A 17 10.41 -12.42 -10.76
N SER A 18 10.89 -13.47 -10.14
CA SER A 18 11.57 -13.39 -8.87
C SER A 18 12.74 -14.34 -8.83
N GLU A 19 13.85 -13.86 -8.30
CA GLU A 19 15.04 -14.64 -8.01
C GLU A 19 15.19 -14.69 -6.49
N PHE A 20 15.29 -15.90 -5.94
CA PHE A 20 15.44 -16.11 -4.51
C PHE A 20 16.61 -17.01 -4.22
N VAL A 21 17.42 -16.60 -3.26
CA VAL A 21 18.39 -17.45 -2.58
C VAL A 21 17.79 -17.82 -1.21
N TYR A 22 17.66 -19.09 -0.97
CA TYR A 22 17.20 -19.64 0.31
C TYR A 22 18.30 -20.49 0.93
N MET A 23 18.68 -20.19 2.15
CA MET A 23 19.73 -20.90 2.88
C MET A 23 19.22 -21.28 4.27
N PRO A 24 18.90 -22.55 4.51
CA PRO A 24 18.66 -23.03 5.86
C PRO A 24 19.97 -23.10 6.64
N LYS A 25 19.94 -22.62 7.87
CA LYS A 25 21.05 -22.64 8.85
C LYS A 25 20.62 -23.36 10.12
N ASP A 26 21.55 -23.63 10.97
CA ASP A 26 21.34 -24.21 12.31
C ASP A 26 20.40 -25.43 12.30
N GLY A 27 20.69 -26.41 11.43
CA GLY A 27 19.89 -27.62 11.27
C GLY A 27 18.46 -27.38 10.74
N GLY A 28 18.20 -26.24 10.09
CA GLY A 28 16.90 -25.89 9.54
C GLY A 28 16.01 -25.15 10.53
N LEU A 29 16.55 -24.61 11.60
CA LEU A 29 15.81 -23.76 12.55
C LEU A 29 15.86 -22.29 12.18
N GLU A 30 16.93 -21.85 11.54
CA GLU A 30 17.07 -20.50 11.00
C GLU A 30 17.07 -20.56 9.47
N HIS A 31 16.35 -19.64 8.84
CA HIS A 31 16.17 -19.56 7.40
C HIS A 31 16.61 -18.17 6.93
N TYR A 32 17.54 -18.12 5.99
CA TYR A 32 17.90 -16.89 5.32
C TYR A 32 17.24 -16.84 3.94
N VAL A 33 16.68 -15.70 3.62
CA VAL A 33 16.08 -15.43 2.30
C VAL A 33 16.68 -14.13 1.77
N ASP A 34 17.11 -14.16 0.53
CA ASP A 34 17.51 -13.00 -0.24
C ASP A 34 16.82 -13.10 -1.60
N GLY A 35 16.11 -12.07 -1.99
CA GLY A 35 15.30 -12.14 -3.18
C GLY A 35 15.08 -10.79 -3.85
N THR A 36 14.94 -10.87 -5.17
CA THR A 36 14.60 -9.74 -6.02
C THR A 36 13.29 -10.03 -6.72
N LEU A 37 12.39 -9.06 -6.69
CA LEU A 37 11.17 -9.06 -7.47
C LEU A 37 11.33 -8.12 -8.66
N SER A 38 11.05 -8.63 -9.85
CA SER A 38 11.06 -7.83 -11.08
C SER A 38 9.69 -7.89 -11.75
N MET A 39 9.29 -6.79 -12.35
CA MET A 39 8.06 -6.65 -13.10
C MET A 39 8.35 -6.10 -14.49
N ASP A 40 7.89 -6.82 -15.51
CA ASP A 40 8.16 -6.52 -16.93
C ASP A 40 9.67 -6.29 -17.22
N GLY A 41 10.53 -7.06 -16.53
CA GLY A 41 11.99 -7.02 -16.68
C GLY A 41 12.71 -5.92 -15.88
N ASN A 42 12.00 -5.12 -15.12
CA ASN A 42 12.59 -4.11 -14.22
C ASN A 42 12.52 -4.60 -12.77
N GLU A 43 13.62 -4.44 -12.05
CA GLU A 43 13.64 -4.68 -10.60
C GLU A 43 12.77 -3.64 -9.90
N VAL A 44 11.82 -4.11 -9.09
CA VAL A 44 10.87 -3.25 -8.38
C VAL A 44 11.03 -3.32 -6.87
N CYS A 45 11.53 -4.45 -6.36
CA CYS A 45 11.69 -4.65 -4.93
C CYS A 45 12.79 -5.68 -4.66
N THR A 46 13.59 -5.44 -3.64
CA THR A 46 14.49 -6.44 -3.04
C THR A 46 14.07 -6.73 -1.62
N LEU A 47 14.20 -7.96 -1.21
CA LEU A 47 13.90 -8.44 0.13
C LEU A 47 15.06 -9.30 0.63
N ASN A 48 15.62 -8.97 1.78
CA ASN A 48 16.55 -9.85 2.47
C ASN A 48 16.16 -10.00 3.94
N GLY A 49 16.39 -11.17 4.50
CA GLY A 49 16.01 -11.38 5.89
C GLY A 49 16.29 -12.78 6.41
N THR A 50 16.06 -12.91 7.70
CA THR A 50 16.15 -14.17 8.43
C THR A 50 14.83 -14.46 9.13
N TYR A 51 14.50 -15.73 9.19
CA TYR A 51 13.39 -16.24 9.98
C TYR A 51 13.91 -17.35 10.90
N ASP A 52 13.78 -17.16 12.19
CA ASP A 52 14.06 -18.16 13.21
C ASP A 52 12.75 -18.85 13.59
N SER A 53 12.65 -20.13 13.34
CA SER A 53 11.43 -20.92 13.59
C SER A 53 11.27 -21.38 15.04
N ARG A 54 12.20 -21.04 15.93
CA ARG A 54 12.13 -21.39 17.35
C ARG A 54 11.07 -20.56 18.07
N GLY A 55 10.35 -21.21 19.00
CA GLY A 55 9.30 -20.53 19.77
C GLY A 55 8.14 -20.04 18.91
N GLU A 56 7.81 -18.77 19.03
CA GLU A 56 6.74 -18.12 18.23
C GLU A 56 7.16 -17.76 16.81
N GLY A 57 8.42 -18.00 16.45
CA GLY A 57 9.00 -17.59 15.18
C GLY A 57 9.35 -16.11 15.14
N MET A 58 10.60 -15.80 14.80
CA MET A 58 11.09 -14.42 14.73
C MET A 58 11.55 -14.07 13.33
N LEU A 59 10.94 -13.04 12.77
CA LEU A 59 11.31 -12.45 11.47
C LEU A 59 12.22 -11.25 11.69
N ASN A 60 13.26 -11.12 10.86
CA ASN A 60 14.06 -9.92 10.71
C ASN A 60 14.32 -9.74 9.22
N ALA A 61 13.61 -8.84 8.60
CA ALA A 61 13.66 -8.63 7.16
C ALA A 61 13.84 -7.15 6.83
N HIS A 62 14.48 -6.90 5.70
CA HIS A 62 14.64 -5.59 5.11
C HIS A 62 14.16 -5.64 3.66
N MET A 63 13.34 -4.68 3.29
CA MET A 63 12.76 -4.55 1.96
C MET A 63 13.10 -3.17 1.40
N ASP A 64 13.71 -3.14 0.23
CA ASP A 64 13.94 -1.92 -0.54
C ASP A 64 13.02 -1.91 -1.76
N MET A 65 12.25 -0.84 -1.87
CA MET A 65 11.37 -0.57 -2.99
C MET A 65 12.00 0.48 -3.89
N SER A 66 12.44 0.09 -5.08
CA SER A 66 13.08 1.01 -6.03
C SER A 66 12.06 1.81 -6.83
N ARG A 67 11.08 1.13 -7.35
CA ARG A 67 9.96 1.68 -8.11
C ARG A 67 8.83 0.65 -8.21
N THR A 68 8.28 0.31 -7.07
CA THR A 68 7.24 -0.73 -6.96
C THR A 68 5.92 -0.20 -7.49
N PRO A 69 5.32 -0.80 -8.54
CA PRO A 69 4.03 -0.36 -9.05
C PRO A 69 2.92 -0.53 -8.01
N LEU A 70 2.17 0.52 -7.77
CA LEU A 70 1.02 0.49 -6.85
C LEU A 70 -0.15 -0.32 -7.40
N ASP A 71 -0.17 -0.57 -8.71
CA ASP A 71 -1.14 -1.45 -9.35
C ASP A 71 -1.16 -2.88 -8.75
N LEU A 72 -0.05 -3.33 -8.17
CA LEU A 72 0.03 -4.60 -7.43
C LEU A 72 -0.96 -4.66 -6.27
N MET A 73 -1.27 -3.51 -5.65
CA MET A 73 -2.24 -3.43 -4.55
C MET A 73 -3.68 -3.66 -5.00
N ASN A 74 -3.97 -3.42 -6.27
CA ASN A 74 -5.34 -3.51 -6.80
C ASN A 74 -5.89 -4.94 -6.77
N GLY A 75 -5.01 -5.95 -6.80
CA GLY A 75 -5.39 -7.35 -6.66
C GLY A 75 -5.97 -7.69 -5.28
N PHE A 76 -5.62 -6.92 -4.24
CA PHE A 76 -6.05 -7.15 -2.86
C PHE A 76 -7.28 -6.32 -2.45
N ILE A 77 -7.80 -5.48 -3.37
CA ILE A 77 -8.95 -4.62 -3.07
C ILE A 77 -10.23 -5.31 -3.58
N PRO A 78 -11.17 -5.63 -2.68
CA PRO A 78 -12.43 -6.24 -3.08
C PRO A 78 -13.24 -5.26 -3.94
N ASP A 79 -14.05 -5.83 -4.85
CA ASP A 79 -15.05 -5.15 -5.69
C ASP A 79 -14.52 -4.07 -6.65
N ARG A 80 -13.22 -3.82 -6.68
CA ARG A 80 -12.56 -2.85 -7.57
C ARG A 80 -13.17 -1.44 -7.59
N ILE A 81 -13.79 -1.05 -6.49
CA ILE A 81 -14.39 0.28 -6.35
C ILE A 81 -13.28 1.34 -6.34
N ILE A 82 -12.14 1.00 -5.76
CA ILE A 82 -10.95 1.84 -5.65
C ILE A 82 -9.78 1.11 -6.30
N GLY A 83 -8.92 1.84 -6.98
CA GLY A 83 -7.66 1.34 -7.50
C GLY A 83 -6.51 2.31 -7.23
N PHE A 84 -5.30 1.80 -7.30
CA PHE A 84 -4.08 2.59 -7.20
C PHE A 84 -3.34 2.56 -8.53
N LYS A 85 -2.66 3.66 -8.86
CA LYS A 85 -1.75 3.80 -10.00
C LYS A 85 -0.50 4.54 -9.58
N GLY A 86 0.58 4.38 -10.33
CA GLY A 86 1.88 5.02 -10.04
C GLY A 86 2.80 4.09 -9.28
N TYR A 87 3.74 4.66 -8.54
CA TYR A 87 4.83 3.91 -7.95
C TYR A 87 5.05 4.28 -6.49
N ALA A 88 5.55 3.32 -5.72
CA ALA A 88 6.09 3.52 -4.39
C ALA A 88 7.59 3.27 -4.39
N GLN A 89 8.32 4.06 -3.61
CA GLN A 89 9.75 3.94 -3.35
C GLN A 89 9.98 4.03 -1.85
N GLY A 90 11.05 3.44 -1.37
CA GLY A 90 11.41 3.53 0.04
C GLY A 90 12.00 2.26 0.58
N ASN A 91 12.19 2.26 1.88
CA ASN A 91 12.71 1.08 2.57
C ASN A 91 11.88 0.78 3.81
N VAL A 92 11.75 -0.49 4.11
CA VAL A 92 10.98 -0.99 5.25
C VAL A 92 11.76 -2.10 5.93
N THR A 93 11.89 -2.00 7.25
CA THR A 93 12.45 -3.06 8.10
C THR A 93 11.33 -3.69 8.91
N ILE A 94 11.27 -5.00 8.91
CA ILE A 94 10.26 -5.80 9.62
C ILE A 94 10.96 -6.69 10.63
N LYS A 95 10.58 -6.61 11.90
CA LYS A 95 11.11 -7.44 12.99
C LYS A 95 9.97 -7.99 13.85
N GLY A 96 10.23 -9.08 14.58
CA GLY A 96 9.25 -9.64 15.50
C GLY A 96 8.55 -10.87 14.95
N THR A 97 7.40 -11.22 15.51
CA THR A 97 6.60 -12.36 15.06
C THR A 97 5.70 -11.99 13.89
N LEU A 98 5.21 -12.98 13.14
CA LEU A 98 4.28 -12.73 12.02
C LEU A 98 2.94 -12.15 12.49
N SER A 99 2.51 -12.48 13.70
CA SER A 99 1.27 -11.94 14.28
C SER A 99 1.42 -10.53 14.84
N ARG A 100 2.65 -10.15 15.25
CA ARG A 100 2.97 -8.83 15.81
C ARG A 100 4.27 -8.29 15.22
N PRO A 101 4.26 -7.91 13.95
CA PRO A 101 5.43 -7.34 13.30
C PRO A 101 5.72 -5.93 13.83
N GLN A 102 6.99 -5.63 14.04
CA GLN A 102 7.48 -4.27 14.22
C GLN A 102 8.02 -3.78 12.88
N VAL A 103 7.27 -2.90 12.26
CA VAL A 103 7.59 -2.35 10.95
C VAL A 103 8.07 -0.92 11.10
N ASN A 104 9.23 -0.60 10.53
CA ASN A 104 9.79 0.75 10.52
C ASN A 104 10.28 1.09 9.12
N GLY A 105 10.10 2.34 8.69
CA GLY A 105 10.59 2.78 7.39
C GLY A 105 9.92 4.04 6.88
N GLU A 106 10.19 4.36 5.63
CA GLU A 106 9.58 5.48 4.90
C GLU A 106 9.18 5.03 3.50
N VAL A 107 8.04 5.51 3.06
CA VAL A 107 7.52 5.26 1.71
C VAL A 107 7.21 6.58 1.04
N PHE A 108 7.75 6.76 -0.15
CA PHE A 108 7.51 7.90 -1.05
C PHE A 108 6.62 7.44 -2.20
N PHE A 109 5.81 8.35 -2.70
CA PHE A 109 4.93 8.11 -3.83
C PHE A 109 5.40 8.90 -5.04
N ASP A 110 5.60 8.22 -6.18
CA ASP A 110 5.94 8.84 -7.46
C ASP A 110 4.77 8.69 -8.43
N SER A 111 4.25 9.84 -8.89
CA SER A 111 3.14 9.87 -9.85
C SER A 111 1.97 8.97 -9.44
N ALA A 112 1.68 8.96 -8.13
CA ALA A 112 0.74 8.05 -7.54
C ALA A 112 -0.68 8.64 -7.46
N TYR A 113 -1.67 7.79 -7.73
CA TYR A 113 -3.07 8.16 -7.77
C TYR A 113 -3.93 7.11 -7.08
N VAL A 114 -4.95 7.57 -6.38
CA VAL A 114 -6.13 6.77 -6.02
C VAL A 114 -7.20 7.06 -7.05
N VAL A 115 -7.77 6.03 -7.63
CA VAL A 115 -8.78 6.16 -8.70
C VAL A 115 -10.02 5.34 -8.36
N SER A 116 -11.17 5.83 -8.80
CA SER A 116 -12.41 5.06 -8.82
C SER A 116 -13.11 5.30 -10.14
N GLU A 117 -13.06 4.31 -11.02
CA GLU A 117 -13.68 4.43 -12.36
C GLU A 117 -15.21 4.59 -12.28
N PRO A 118 -15.95 3.82 -11.43
CA PRO A 118 -17.40 3.93 -11.35
C PRO A 118 -17.88 5.33 -10.95
N TYR A 119 -17.11 6.02 -10.13
CA TYR A 119 -17.46 7.35 -9.60
C TYR A 119 -16.70 8.49 -10.25
N GLY A 120 -15.79 8.20 -11.20
CA GLY A 120 -14.94 9.21 -11.83
C GLY A 120 -14.03 9.97 -10.85
N VAL A 121 -13.64 9.30 -9.77
CA VAL A 121 -12.73 9.86 -8.75
C VAL A 121 -11.30 9.65 -9.20
N GLN A 122 -10.51 10.71 -9.12
CA GLN A 122 -9.06 10.65 -9.30
C GLN A 122 -8.39 11.61 -8.33
N MET A 123 -7.54 11.07 -7.46
CA MET A 123 -6.81 11.83 -6.45
C MET A 123 -5.32 11.54 -6.60
N ARG A 124 -4.51 12.57 -6.85
CA ARG A 124 -3.06 12.44 -6.88
C ARG A 124 -2.51 12.52 -5.46
N LEU A 125 -1.69 11.58 -5.07
CA LEU A 125 -0.98 11.60 -3.78
C LEU A 125 0.14 12.65 -3.83
N CYS A 126 0.45 13.27 -2.70
CA CYS A 126 1.64 14.12 -2.58
C CYS A 126 2.91 13.28 -2.63
N ASP A 127 4.01 13.96 -2.90
CA ASP A 127 5.34 13.33 -2.97
C ASP A 127 6.04 13.29 -1.60
N ASP A 128 5.36 13.77 -0.54
CA ASP A 128 5.88 13.72 0.82
C ASP A 128 5.93 12.29 1.35
N PRO A 129 6.94 11.94 2.14
CA PRO A 129 7.06 10.59 2.68
C PRO A 129 5.96 10.28 3.69
N VAL A 130 5.55 9.02 3.69
CA VAL A 130 4.76 8.45 4.77
C VAL A 130 5.69 7.63 5.65
N THR A 131 5.80 8.02 6.91
CA THR A 131 6.67 7.37 7.87
C THR A 131 5.94 6.25 8.59
N ILE A 132 6.62 5.13 8.76
CA ILE A 132 6.16 3.99 9.54
C ILE A 132 7.08 3.85 10.75
N THR A 133 6.53 3.95 11.94
CA THR A 133 7.25 3.79 13.20
C THR A 133 6.54 2.78 14.09
N ASP A 134 7.23 1.70 14.45
CA ASP A 134 6.69 0.62 15.28
C ASP A 134 5.30 0.14 14.82
N SER A 135 5.16 -0.09 13.51
CA SER A 135 3.92 -0.50 12.85
C SER A 135 2.78 0.53 12.90
N HIS A 136 3.13 1.79 13.12
CA HIS A 136 2.22 2.93 12.98
C HIS A 136 2.57 3.72 11.73
N LEU A 137 1.69 3.73 10.76
CA LEU A 137 1.78 4.57 9.58
C LEU A 137 1.27 5.95 9.95
N GLN A 138 2.12 6.97 9.80
CA GLN A 138 1.85 8.33 10.28
C GLN A 138 1.62 9.29 9.12
N PHE A 139 0.55 10.06 9.21
CA PHE A 139 0.20 11.11 8.28
C PHE A 139 0.35 12.47 8.95
N GLU A 140 1.37 13.22 8.55
CA GLU A 140 1.62 14.59 8.98
C GLU A 140 1.40 15.54 7.82
N ASN A 141 0.19 16.11 7.73
CA ASN A 141 -0.19 16.99 6.61
C ASN A 141 -0.11 16.30 5.23
N PHE A 142 -0.37 15.01 5.18
CA PHE A 142 -0.37 14.27 3.90
C PHE A 142 -1.50 14.78 3.01
N GLN A 143 -1.20 15.06 1.75
CA GLN A 143 -2.15 15.68 0.83
C GLN A 143 -2.50 14.75 -0.32
N MET A 144 -3.78 14.72 -0.65
CA MET A 144 -4.29 14.11 -1.87
C MET A 144 -4.98 15.20 -2.69
N PHE A 145 -4.51 15.42 -3.91
CA PHE A 145 -4.99 16.49 -4.78
C PHE A 145 -6.06 15.99 -5.74
N ALA A 146 -7.20 16.66 -5.75
CA ALA A 146 -8.21 16.47 -6.77
C ALA A 146 -7.73 16.96 -8.14
N THR A 147 -8.47 16.65 -9.22
CA THR A 147 -8.16 17.10 -10.58
C THR A 147 -8.19 18.64 -10.75
N ASN A 148 -8.90 19.36 -9.89
CA ASN A 148 -8.88 20.82 -9.84
C ASN A 148 -7.72 21.40 -9.00
N GLY A 149 -6.81 20.54 -8.47
CA GLY A 149 -5.67 20.94 -7.65
C GLY A 149 -6.00 21.22 -6.18
N SER A 150 -7.26 21.12 -5.76
CA SER A 150 -7.63 21.31 -4.34
C SER A 150 -7.13 20.13 -3.51
N PRO A 151 -6.52 20.36 -2.32
CA PRO A 151 -6.04 19.29 -1.47
C PRO A 151 -7.13 18.76 -0.54
N LEU A 152 -7.14 17.44 -0.33
CA LEU A 152 -7.65 16.76 0.85
C LEU A 152 -6.45 16.51 1.75
N THR A 153 -6.42 17.10 2.93
CA THR A 153 -5.32 16.96 3.88
C THR A 153 -5.66 15.95 4.96
N LEU A 154 -4.73 15.05 5.22
CA LEU A 154 -4.82 13.98 6.20
C LEU A 154 -3.85 14.20 7.34
N TYR A 155 -4.31 13.99 8.56
CA TYR A 155 -3.53 13.95 9.80
C TYR A 155 -3.92 12.74 10.62
N GLY A 156 -2.95 12.09 11.25
CA GLY A 156 -3.22 11.00 12.17
C GLY A 156 -2.44 9.75 11.87
N SER A 157 -2.98 8.59 12.22
CA SER A 157 -2.24 7.34 12.10
C SER A 157 -3.14 6.15 11.77
N PHE A 158 -2.50 5.15 11.19
CA PHE A 158 -3.01 3.80 11.04
C PHE A 158 -2.07 2.85 11.80
N ASP A 159 -2.58 2.24 12.86
CA ASP A 159 -1.88 1.28 13.72
C ASP A 159 -2.21 -0.14 13.24
N PHE A 160 -1.18 -0.87 12.84
CA PHE A 160 -1.24 -2.27 12.41
C PHE A 160 -0.26 -3.17 13.19
N ALA A 161 0.17 -2.73 14.38
CA ALA A 161 1.04 -3.51 15.26
C ALA A 161 0.40 -4.84 15.72
N ASP A 162 -0.92 -4.89 15.76
CA ASP A 162 -1.71 -6.10 15.95
C ASP A 162 -2.60 -6.29 14.72
N MET A 163 -2.22 -7.26 13.87
CA MET A 163 -2.91 -7.53 12.59
C MET A 163 -4.37 -7.97 12.78
N ASP A 164 -4.72 -8.49 13.95
CA ASP A 164 -6.09 -8.90 14.27
C ASP A 164 -6.93 -7.75 14.84
N ALA A 165 -6.30 -6.61 15.16
CA ALA A 165 -6.94 -5.50 15.85
C ALA A 165 -6.43 -4.13 15.39
N MET A 166 -6.27 -3.95 14.09
CA MET A 166 -5.80 -2.69 13.50
C MET A 166 -6.68 -1.51 13.87
N ARG A 167 -6.08 -0.32 14.00
CA ARG A 167 -6.78 0.91 14.40
C ARG A 167 -6.50 2.04 13.43
N LEU A 168 -7.55 2.78 13.10
CA LEU A 168 -7.48 3.96 12.25
C LEU A 168 -7.90 5.18 13.07
N ASN A 169 -7.06 6.22 13.06
CA ASN A 169 -7.37 7.51 13.67
C ASN A 169 -6.91 8.61 12.73
N LEU A 170 -7.83 9.10 11.89
CA LEU A 170 -7.55 10.11 10.88
C LEU A 170 -8.42 11.33 11.08
N ARG A 171 -7.83 12.51 10.89
CA ARG A 171 -8.52 13.78 10.68
C ARG A 171 -8.31 14.21 9.24
N MET A 172 -9.39 14.65 8.61
CA MET A 172 -9.39 15.02 7.20
C MET A 172 -9.99 16.39 7.02
N ARG A 173 -9.40 17.18 6.11
CA ARG A 173 -9.90 18.48 5.73
C ARG A 173 -9.80 18.66 4.22
N ALA A 174 -10.89 19.12 3.62
CA ALA A 174 -10.93 19.52 2.22
C ALA A 174 -11.82 20.75 2.05
N SER A 175 -11.48 21.60 1.09
CA SER A 175 -12.28 22.76 0.71
C SER A 175 -12.34 22.85 -0.81
N ASN A 176 -13.53 23.02 -1.36
CA ASN A 176 -13.76 23.06 -2.80
C ASN A 176 -13.12 21.88 -3.56
N TYR A 177 -13.14 20.73 -2.93
CA TYR A 177 -12.51 19.51 -3.45
C TYR A 177 -13.38 18.91 -4.55
N LEU A 178 -12.87 18.80 -5.76
CA LEU A 178 -13.57 18.17 -6.87
C LEU A 178 -13.52 16.65 -6.71
N LEU A 179 -14.50 16.10 -6.01
CA LEU A 179 -14.56 14.68 -5.70
C LEU A 179 -14.91 13.83 -6.92
N ILE A 180 -15.91 14.28 -7.68
CA ILE A 180 -16.37 13.59 -8.89
C ILE A 180 -16.16 14.52 -10.09
N ASP A 181 -15.52 14.02 -11.14
CA ASP A 181 -15.39 14.68 -12.44
C ASP A 181 -15.47 13.62 -13.53
N SER A 182 -16.66 13.16 -13.83
CA SER A 182 -16.89 12.09 -14.79
C SER A 182 -18.01 12.44 -15.78
N LYS A 183 -17.88 11.85 -16.96
CA LYS A 183 -18.95 11.83 -17.96
C LYS A 183 -19.73 10.55 -17.82
N GLU A 184 -21.00 10.57 -18.21
CA GLU A 184 -21.82 9.39 -18.28
C GLU A 184 -21.21 8.33 -19.23
N THR A 185 -21.03 7.14 -18.72
CA THR A 185 -20.57 5.97 -19.46
C THR A 185 -21.41 4.77 -19.06
N ALA A 186 -21.33 3.67 -19.81
CA ALA A 186 -22.03 2.42 -19.47
C ALA A 186 -21.59 1.80 -18.11
N ARG A 187 -20.50 2.29 -17.52
CA ARG A 187 -19.95 1.82 -16.23
C ARG A 187 -20.07 2.84 -15.11
N SER A 188 -20.66 4.02 -15.36
CA SER A 188 -20.73 5.07 -14.36
C SER A 188 -21.84 4.78 -13.37
N GLU A 189 -21.48 4.72 -12.09
CA GLU A 189 -22.43 4.75 -10.97
C GLU A 189 -22.85 6.18 -10.63
N ALA A 190 -21.95 7.15 -10.89
CA ALA A 190 -22.23 8.56 -10.79
C ALA A 190 -21.46 9.35 -11.87
N TYR A 191 -22.07 10.41 -12.38
CA TYR A 191 -21.44 11.28 -13.37
C TYR A 191 -21.76 12.75 -13.12
N GLY A 192 -20.96 13.63 -13.72
CA GLY A 192 -21.03 15.08 -13.53
C GLY A 192 -19.85 15.59 -12.70
N LYS A 193 -20.06 16.76 -12.09
CA LYS A 193 -19.08 17.38 -11.21
C LYS A 193 -19.65 17.55 -9.81
N ALA A 194 -18.96 17.00 -8.82
CA ALA A 194 -19.30 17.17 -7.42
C ALA A 194 -18.14 17.76 -6.64
N TYR A 195 -18.39 18.88 -5.97
CA TYR A 195 -17.45 19.54 -5.09
C TYR A 195 -17.84 19.33 -3.64
N VAL A 196 -16.87 19.06 -2.80
CA VAL A 196 -17.11 18.86 -1.37
C VAL A 196 -16.25 19.78 -0.52
N ASN A 197 -16.86 20.24 0.58
CA ASN A 197 -16.15 20.79 1.72
C ASN A 197 -16.29 19.77 2.85
N PHE A 198 -15.17 19.31 3.36
CA PHE A 198 -15.15 18.28 4.38
C PHE A 198 -14.23 18.69 5.53
N LEU A 199 -14.73 18.52 6.73
CA LEU A 199 -13.94 18.57 7.95
C LEU A 199 -14.46 17.49 8.87
N GLY A 200 -13.66 16.46 9.10
CA GLY A 200 -14.10 15.32 9.89
C GLY A 200 -12.96 14.49 10.43
N ALA A 201 -13.33 13.55 11.28
CA ALA A 201 -12.43 12.55 11.81
C ALA A 201 -13.04 11.17 11.61
N VAL A 202 -12.17 10.20 11.30
CA VAL A 202 -12.49 8.78 11.30
C VAL A 202 -11.67 8.13 12.40
N ASN A 203 -12.35 7.49 13.32
CA ASN A 203 -11.73 6.72 14.39
C ASN A 203 -12.45 5.38 14.48
N GLY A 204 -11.71 4.30 14.34
CA GLY A 204 -12.29 2.97 14.32
C GLY A 204 -11.27 1.86 14.43
N ARG A 205 -11.79 0.67 14.70
CA ARG A 205 -11.07 -0.58 14.64
C ARG A 205 -11.41 -1.29 13.33
N LEU A 206 -10.38 -1.77 12.66
CA LEU A 206 -10.51 -2.66 11.51
C LEU A 206 -10.28 -4.07 12.02
N ASP A 207 -11.31 -4.88 12.03
CA ASP A 207 -11.17 -6.31 12.29
C ASP A 207 -10.49 -6.95 11.07
N ALA A 208 -9.70 -8.01 11.31
CA ALA A 208 -8.78 -8.62 10.38
C ALA A 208 -9.22 -8.58 8.91
N LEU A 209 -8.33 -8.09 8.03
CA LEU A 209 -8.43 -8.39 6.62
C LEU A 209 -8.33 -9.91 6.48
N ARG A 210 -9.46 -10.57 6.25
CA ARG A 210 -9.46 -11.98 5.90
C ARG A 210 -8.87 -12.10 4.50
N MET A 211 -7.59 -12.48 4.45
CA MET A 211 -6.96 -12.95 3.23
C MET A 211 -7.47 -14.34 2.87
#